data_77102dc6f8d756da8e25e285bf8e8039
#
_entry.id   77102dc6f8d756da8e25e285bf8e8039
#
_cell.length_a   1.000
_cell.length_b   1.000
_cell.length_c   1.000
_cell.angle_alpha   90.00
_cell.angle_beta   90.00
_cell.angle_gamma   90.00
#
_symmetry.space_group_name_H-M   'P 1'
#
loop_
_entity.id
_entity.type
_entity.pdbx_description
1 polymer ?
#
loop_
_entity_poly.entity_id
_entity_poly.type
_entity_poly.pdbx_seq_one_letter_code
_entity_poly.pdbx_strand_id
1 'polypeptide(L)'
;MTASARERSFDPAAPEHVADPHPLFHRMREEAPVHRQVGRATGRAFWYLTRYPDVQRALLDPDVGRQLDRLPADLAAPHRRWEIDALAMVRRNVFHLDPPDHTRLRRLIAPAFGARTVASLERRVEHVVGGLLDCMAARAAAGAEVDVIEELALPLPILVMAELFGFPVEDRARFRAWSDEMLAGRNGVRTLRAGMRFVEYISEKIDERHARPEAGDDLLSRLVEEERDGGISREELVSSVFQLMFAGDETTVNLIGIGVLELLRHPDQLARLRERPRLIGPAVEETLRFNGPVGHARPLYALSDVRVGEAVIPRGEIVLPVLLAANRDPAVFPRPDVFDIGRDPNRHLGFGHGIHFCLGAALARVQARTAIGSLVNRFPEMSLAVDPADLEWTSDLFLRGVRRLPLLIPR
;
A
#
# COMPACT_ATOMS: atom_id res chain seq x y z
N MET A 1 25.54 -12.72 26.77
CA MET A 1 25.03 -11.46 26.16
C MET A 1 23.66 -11.20 26.78
N THR A 2 23.52 -10.09 27.47
CA THR A 2 22.27 -9.68 28.13
C THR A 2 21.17 -9.37 27.08
N ALA A 3 19.90 -9.54 27.42
CA ALA A 3 18.75 -9.22 26.56
C ALA A 3 18.85 -7.85 25.86
N SER A 4 19.42 -6.85 26.56
CA SER A 4 19.71 -5.51 26.04
C SER A 4 20.70 -5.45 24.84
N ALA A 5 21.60 -6.41 24.70
CA ALA A 5 22.54 -6.45 23.57
C ALA A 5 21.92 -7.11 22.33
N ARG A 6 20.98 -8.07 22.52
CA ARG A 6 20.19 -8.65 21.42
C ARG A 6 19.14 -7.66 20.89
N GLU A 7 18.54 -6.83 21.76
CA GLU A 7 17.57 -5.79 21.35
C GLU A 7 18.20 -4.70 20.44
N ARG A 8 19.51 -4.48 20.50
CA ARG A 8 20.23 -3.52 19.65
C ARG A 8 20.69 -4.07 18.30
N SER A 9 20.63 -5.36 18.09
CA SER A 9 21.13 -6.00 16.85
C SER A 9 20.17 -5.94 15.66
N PHE A 10 18.90 -5.66 15.87
CA PHE A 10 17.89 -5.56 14.82
C PHE A 10 17.11 -4.25 14.96
N ASP A 11 17.37 -3.30 14.08
CA ASP A 11 16.60 -2.05 13.97
C ASP A 11 16.04 -1.92 12.54
N PRO A 12 14.83 -2.43 12.28
CA PRO A 12 14.23 -2.37 10.94
C PRO A 12 14.00 -0.94 10.43
N ALA A 13 13.98 0.05 11.33
CA ALA A 13 13.82 1.46 10.97
C ALA A 13 15.15 2.18 10.71
N ALA A 14 16.29 1.48 10.81
CA ALA A 14 17.60 2.09 10.57
C ALA A 14 17.76 2.44 9.08
N PRO A 15 18.37 3.61 8.76
CA PRO A 15 18.49 4.10 7.39
C PRO A 15 19.19 3.13 6.42
N GLU A 16 20.14 2.35 6.90
CA GLU A 16 20.86 1.35 6.10
C GLU A 16 19.99 0.21 5.57
N HIS A 17 18.79 0.01 6.16
CA HIS A 17 17.85 -1.04 5.74
C HIS A 17 16.71 -0.51 4.84
N VAL A 18 16.70 0.79 4.55
CA VAL A 18 15.62 1.39 3.75
C VAL A 18 15.66 0.90 2.30
N ALA A 19 16.83 0.90 1.67
CA ALA A 19 16.97 0.47 0.28
C ALA A 19 16.82 -1.06 0.12
N ASP A 20 17.42 -1.84 1.03
CA ASP A 20 17.32 -3.30 1.05
C ASP A 20 17.14 -3.85 2.48
N PRO A 21 15.90 -4.10 2.91
CA PRO A 21 15.63 -4.66 4.23
C PRO A 21 15.78 -6.20 4.29
N HIS A 22 15.94 -6.86 3.15
CA HIS A 22 15.88 -8.33 3.06
C HIS A 22 16.98 -9.05 3.83
N PRO A 23 18.25 -8.60 3.82
CA PRO A 23 19.31 -9.23 4.62
C PRO A 23 18.99 -9.18 6.13
N LEU A 24 18.45 -8.05 6.61
CA LEU A 24 18.00 -7.92 7.99
C LEU A 24 16.85 -8.89 8.29
N PHE A 25 15.83 -8.95 7.45
CA PHE A 25 14.68 -9.82 7.66
C PHE A 25 15.04 -11.30 7.58
N HIS A 26 16.00 -11.66 6.76
CA HIS A 26 16.55 -13.03 6.74
C HIS A 26 17.15 -13.40 8.09
N ARG A 27 18.04 -12.57 8.63
CA ARG A 27 18.61 -12.76 9.96
C ARG A 27 17.55 -12.79 11.07
N MET A 28 16.58 -11.89 11.03
CA MET A 28 15.49 -11.87 12.02
C MET A 28 14.67 -13.17 12.00
N ARG A 29 14.36 -13.72 10.81
CA ARG A 29 13.63 -15.01 10.73
C ARG A 29 14.37 -16.16 11.37
N GLU A 30 15.70 -16.17 11.27
CA GLU A 30 16.56 -17.23 11.81
C GLU A 30 16.83 -17.05 13.30
N GLU A 31 17.27 -15.84 13.71
CA GLU A 31 17.80 -15.58 15.04
C GLU A 31 16.72 -15.12 16.04
N ALA A 32 15.71 -14.35 15.59
CA ALA A 32 14.67 -13.75 16.42
C ALA A 32 13.36 -13.56 15.64
N PRO A 33 12.66 -14.64 15.26
CA PRO A 33 11.48 -14.57 14.39
C PRO A 33 10.31 -13.78 14.99
N VAL A 34 10.26 -13.68 16.30
CA VAL A 34 9.39 -12.82 17.10
C VAL A 34 10.30 -11.86 17.86
N HIS A 35 10.47 -10.66 17.33
CA HIS A 35 11.43 -9.69 17.86
C HIS A 35 10.74 -8.51 18.53
N ARG A 36 11.06 -8.27 19.81
CA ARG A 36 10.58 -7.11 20.55
C ARG A 36 11.58 -5.97 20.45
N GLN A 37 11.13 -4.82 20.01
CA GLN A 37 11.91 -3.57 19.97
C GLN A 37 11.14 -2.45 20.67
N VAL A 38 11.83 -1.65 21.46
CA VAL A 38 11.29 -0.41 22.02
C VAL A 38 11.70 0.75 21.15
N GLY A 39 10.73 1.44 20.57
CA GLY A 39 10.96 2.61 19.73
C GLY A 39 11.58 3.75 20.51
N ARG A 40 12.76 4.22 20.11
CA ARG A 40 13.55 5.25 20.81
C ARG A 40 12.80 6.56 21.01
N ALA A 41 12.05 6.98 19.98
CA ALA A 41 11.29 8.22 20.01
C ALA A 41 9.98 8.11 20.80
N THR A 42 9.39 6.92 20.85
CA THR A 42 8.03 6.71 21.37
C THR A 42 7.99 6.00 22.72
N GLY A 43 9.06 5.28 23.10
CA GLY A 43 9.08 4.41 24.26
C GLY A 43 8.13 3.20 24.15
N ARG A 44 7.49 2.97 23.00
CA ARG A 44 6.50 1.91 22.78
C ARG A 44 7.19 0.62 22.36
N ALA A 45 6.67 -0.50 22.82
CA ALA A 45 7.12 -1.81 22.37
C ALA A 45 6.41 -2.23 21.09
N PHE A 46 7.20 -2.70 20.13
CA PHE A 46 6.77 -3.25 18.85
C PHE A 46 7.27 -4.69 18.75
N TRP A 47 6.38 -5.59 18.36
CA TRP A 47 6.68 -7.01 18.15
C TRP A 47 6.66 -7.32 16.66
N TYR A 48 7.82 -7.45 16.07
CA TYR A 48 7.99 -7.81 14.66
C TYR A 48 7.84 -9.33 14.49
N LEU A 49 6.91 -9.74 13.63
CA LEU A 49 6.72 -11.14 13.24
C LEU A 49 7.27 -11.30 11.83
N THR A 50 8.21 -12.25 11.63
CA THR A 50 8.95 -12.36 10.35
C THR A 50 8.75 -13.69 9.63
N ARG A 51 8.28 -14.75 10.30
CA ARG A 51 7.95 -16.04 9.67
C ARG A 51 6.56 -16.01 9.06
N TYR A 52 6.39 -16.62 7.91
CA TYR A 52 5.12 -16.65 7.18
C TYR A 52 3.94 -17.17 8.03
N PRO A 53 4.03 -18.33 8.73
CA PRO A 53 2.90 -18.83 9.50
C PRO A 53 2.53 -17.91 10.67
N ASP A 54 3.49 -17.24 11.29
CA ASP A 54 3.25 -16.33 12.40
C ASP A 54 2.56 -15.05 11.92
N VAL A 55 3.03 -14.50 10.79
CA VAL A 55 2.41 -13.35 10.12
C VAL A 55 0.99 -13.66 9.68
N GLN A 56 0.77 -14.79 9.01
CA GLN A 56 -0.56 -15.21 8.56
C GLN A 56 -1.50 -15.41 9.74
N ARG A 57 -1.04 -16.07 10.82
CA ARG A 57 -1.82 -16.29 12.03
C ARG A 57 -2.21 -14.96 12.68
N ALA A 58 -1.27 -14.03 12.87
CA ALA A 58 -1.56 -12.73 13.49
C ALA A 58 -2.60 -11.92 12.70
N LEU A 59 -2.63 -12.05 11.37
CA LEU A 59 -3.62 -11.39 10.51
C LEU A 59 -5.03 -12.02 10.60
N LEU A 60 -5.14 -13.23 11.18
CA LEU A 60 -6.41 -13.96 11.38
C LEU A 60 -6.85 -13.98 12.83
N ASP A 61 -5.97 -13.64 13.78
CA ASP A 61 -6.20 -13.82 15.20
C ASP A 61 -7.20 -12.80 15.74
N PRO A 62 -8.35 -13.22 16.31
CA PRO A 62 -9.34 -12.30 16.87
C PRO A 62 -8.84 -11.57 18.13
N ASP A 63 -7.79 -12.06 18.77
CA ASP A 63 -7.12 -11.42 19.90
C ASP A 63 -6.10 -10.36 19.48
N VAL A 64 -6.02 -10.09 18.16
CA VAL A 64 -5.19 -9.04 17.60
C VAL A 64 -6.08 -8.10 16.77
N GLY A 65 -6.22 -6.85 17.20
CA GLY A 65 -7.15 -5.89 16.61
C GLY A 65 -6.49 -4.59 16.18
N ARG A 66 -7.29 -3.73 15.55
CA ARG A 66 -6.87 -2.41 15.05
C ARG A 66 -7.40 -1.25 15.87
N GLN A 67 -8.51 -1.46 16.59
CA GLN A 67 -9.16 -0.42 17.35
C GLN A 67 -8.60 -0.29 18.76
N LEU A 68 -8.05 0.88 19.07
CA LEU A 68 -7.59 1.21 20.43
C LEU A 68 -8.71 1.18 21.47
N ASP A 69 -9.94 1.47 21.06
CA ASP A 69 -11.11 1.50 21.95
C ASP A 69 -11.47 0.09 22.49
N ARG A 70 -10.93 -0.96 21.91
CA ARG A 70 -11.03 -2.34 22.43
C ARG A 70 -10.07 -2.63 23.57
N LEU A 71 -9.08 -1.76 23.80
CA LEU A 71 -8.18 -1.85 24.95
C LEU A 71 -8.75 -1.08 26.15
N PRO A 72 -8.44 -1.48 27.38
CA PRO A 72 -8.64 -0.68 28.57
C PRO A 72 -8.00 0.71 28.44
N ALA A 73 -8.60 1.72 29.05
CA ALA A 73 -8.18 3.11 28.90
C ALA A 73 -6.72 3.38 29.25
N ASP A 74 -6.20 2.70 30.28
CA ASP A 74 -4.81 2.77 30.74
C ASP A 74 -3.83 2.20 29.71
N LEU A 75 -4.19 1.13 29.01
CA LEU A 75 -3.39 0.53 27.95
C LEU A 75 -3.54 1.29 26.62
N ALA A 76 -4.69 1.91 26.35
CA ALA A 76 -4.92 2.72 25.15
C ALA A 76 -4.23 4.10 25.22
N ALA A 77 -4.17 4.72 26.42
CA ALA A 77 -3.69 6.09 26.60
C ALA A 77 -2.25 6.34 26.07
N PRO A 78 -1.26 5.46 26.28
CA PRO A 78 0.08 5.64 25.70
C PRO A 78 0.08 5.69 24.17
N HIS A 79 -0.86 4.99 23.53
CA HIS A 79 -0.97 4.95 22.07
C HIS A 79 -1.66 6.22 21.54
N ARG A 80 -2.70 6.72 22.21
CA ARG A 80 -3.43 7.94 21.82
C ARG A 80 -2.58 9.19 21.78
N ARG A 81 -1.52 9.29 22.60
CA ARG A 81 -0.60 10.43 22.60
C ARG A 81 0.12 10.67 21.27
N TRP A 82 0.22 9.64 20.44
CA TRP A 82 0.87 9.70 19.12
C TRP A 82 -0.13 9.77 17.98
N GLU A 83 -1.41 9.70 18.30
CA GLU A 83 -2.45 9.90 17.34
C GLU A 83 -2.62 11.41 17.14
N ILE A 84 -2.58 11.86 15.90
CA ILE A 84 -2.89 13.25 15.58
C ILE A 84 -4.42 13.38 15.71
N ASP A 85 -4.90 14.00 16.78
CA ASP A 85 -6.33 14.12 17.09
C ASP A 85 -7.14 14.70 15.92
N ALA A 86 -6.53 15.62 15.17
CA ALA A 86 -7.17 16.22 14.01
C ALA A 86 -7.39 15.25 12.83
N LEU A 87 -6.77 14.08 12.83
CA LEU A 87 -7.07 12.99 11.89
C LEU A 87 -7.93 11.89 12.53
N ALA A 88 -8.39 12.08 13.78
CA ALA A 88 -9.29 11.14 14.45
C ALA A 88 -10.57 10.92 13.62
N MET A 89 -11.09 11.99 12.99
CA MET A 89 -12.27 11.95 12.13
C MET A 89 -12.14 11.02 10.92
N VAL A 90 -10.91 10.71 10.47
CA VAL A 90 -10.68 9.80 9.33
C VAL A 90 -10.31 8.38 9.74
N ARG A 91 -10.69 7.96 10.94
CA ARG A 91 -10.41 6.60 11.46
C ARG A 91 -11.61 5.68 11.49
N ARG A 92 -12.81 6.18 11.24
CA ARG A 92 -14.02 5.37 11.21
C ARG A 92 -14.23 4.78 9.81
N ASN A 93 -13.33 3.89 9.40
CA ASN A 93 -13.35 3.22 8.09
C ASN A 93 -12.87 1.78 8.17
N VAL A 94 -13.02 1.02 7.10
CA VAL A 94 -12.68 -0.42 7.01
C VAL A 94 -11.21 -0.74 7.28
N PHE A 95 -10.32 0.24 7.23
CA PHE A 95 -8.89 0.04 7.44
C PHE A 95 -8.51 0.11 8.93
N HIS A 96 -9.31 0.82 9.74
CA HIS A 96 -9.04 1.06 11.15
C HIS A 96 -9.97 0.31 12.09
N LEU A 97 -11.13 -0.11 11.61
CA LEU A 97 -12.15 -0.74 12.42
C LEU A 97 -11.99 -2.26 12.51
N ASP A 98 -12.46 -2.82 13.61
CA ASP A 98 -12.65 -4.25 13.83
C ASP A 98 -14.13 -4.63 13.71
N PRO A 99 -14.49 -5.93 13.59
CA PRO A 99 -15.88 -6.35 13.68
C PRO A 99 -16.57 -5.91 15.00
N PRO A 100 -17.88 -5.55 15.00
CA PRO A 100 -18.80 -5.69 13.86
C PRO A 100 -18.78 -4.53 12.85
N ASP A 101 -18.29 -3.34 13.20
CA ASP A 101 -18.33 -2.14 12.36
C ASP A 101 -17.54 -2.31 11.06
N HIS A 102 -16.35 -2.91 11.13
CA HIS A 102 -15.59 -3.28 9.94
C HIS A 102 -16.43 -4.10 8.96
N THR A 103 -17.12 -5.15 9.45
CA THR A 103 -17.90 -6.06 8.61
C THR A 103 -19.05 -5.34 7.94
N ARG A 104 -19.74 -4.44 8.66
CA ARG A 104 -20.85 -3.62 8.14
C ARG A 104 -20.35 -2.71 7.01
N LEU A 105 -19.32 -1.90 7.27
CA LEU A 105 -18.79 -0.95 6.28
C LEU A 105 -18.18 -1.67 5.07
N ARG A 106 -17.44 -2.77 5.30
CA ARG A 106 -16.87 -3.54 4.20
C ARG A 106 -17.93 -4.09 3.25
N ARG A 107 -19.08 -4.53 3.77
CA ARG A 107 -20.21 -5.02 2.95
C ARG A 107 -20.79 -3.93 2.05
N LEU A 108 -20.82 -2.67 2.50
CA LEU A 108 -21.30 -1.54 1.71
C LEU A 108 -20.31 -1.14 0.61
N ILE A 109 -19.01 -1.17 0.90
CA ILE A 109 -17.98 -0.67 -0.01
C ILE A 109 -17.49 -1.74 -0.99
N ALA A 110 -17.40 -3.01 -0.58
CA ALA A 110 -16.81 -4.08 -1.39
C ALA A 110 -17.40 -4.26 -2.80
N PRO A 111 -18.71 -4.08 -3.05
CA PRO A 111 -19.28 -4.19 -4.39
C PRO A 111 -18.63 -3.25 -5.42
N ALA A 112 -18.17 -2.06 -5.00
CA ALA A 112 -17.49 -1.10 -5.87
C ALA A 112 -16.12 -1.59 -6.38
N PHE A 113 -15.53 -2.57 -5.71
CA PHE A 113 -14.26 -3.21 -6.10
C PHE A 113 -14.47 -4.64 -6.63
N GLY A 114 -15.71 -5.01 -6.88
CA GLY A 114 -16.08 -6.31 -7.42
C GLY A 114 -15.68 -6.48 -8.90
N ALA A 115 -15.67 -7.73 -9.36
CA ALA A 115 -15.20 -8.10 -10.70
C ALA A 115 -15.86 -7.30 -11.84
N ARG A 116 -17.17 -7.01 -11.75
CA ARG A 116 -17.89 -6.23 -12.76
C ARG A 116 -17.37 -4.78 -12.86
N THR A 117 -17.22 -4.10 -11.72
CA THR A 117 -16.72 -2.71 -11.68
C THR A 117 -15.27 -2.65 -12.15
N VAL A 118 -14.43 -3.59 -11.68
CA VAL A 118 -13.03 -3.65 -12.09
C VAL A 118 -12.90 -3.90 -13.60
N ALA A 119 -13.72 -4.79 -14.17
CA ALA A 119 -13.73 -5.02 -15.62
C ALA A 119 -14.18 -3.79 -16.43
N SER A 120 -15.11 -2.97 -15.91
CA SER A 120 -15.49 -1.71 -16.56
C SER A 120 -14.36 -0.68 -16.52
N LEU A 121 -13.60 -0.63 -15.42
CA LEU A 121 -12.46 0.26 -15.26
C LEU A 121 -11.24 -0.17 -16.09
N GLU A 122 -11.11 -1.45 -16.46
CA GLU A 122 -9.95 -1.96 -17.21
C GLU A 122 -9.74 -1.21 -18.54
N ARG A 123 -10.82 -1.00 -19.32
CA ARG A 123 -10.74 -0.21 -20.57
C ARG A 123 -10.33 1.25 -20.31
N ARG A 124 -10.73 1.80 -19.19
CA ARG A 124 -10.32 3.14 -18.80
C ARG A 124 -8.85 3.21 -18.42
N VAL A 125 -8.38 2.24 -17.65
CA VAL A 125 -6.96 2.07 -17.30
C VAL A 125 -6.12 1.98 -18.57
N GLU A 126 -6.52 1.15 -19.54
CA GLU A 126 -5.86 1.02 -20.84
C GLU A 126 -5.78 2.36 -21.60
N HIS A 127 -6.88 3.10 -21.65
CA HIS A 127 -6.93 4.39 -22.30
C HIS A 127 -6.00 5.43 -21.63
N VAL A 128 -6.04 5.51 -20.28
CA VAL A 128 -5.18 6.41 -19.51
C VAL A 128 -3.71 6.05 -19.71
N VAL A 129 -3.35 4.77 -19.58
CA VAL A 129 -1.98 4.28 -19.78
C VAL A 129 -1.49 4.59 -21.20
N GLY A 130 -2.32 4.37 -22.22
CA GLY A 130 -1.99 4.71 -23.61
C GLY A 130 -1.61 6.18 -23.76
N GLY A 131 -2.43 7.10 -23.26
CA GLY A 131 -2.15 8.55 -23.32
C GLY A 131 -0.88 8.95 -22.55
N LEU A 132 -0.62 8.35 -21.37
CA LEU A 132 0.59 8.62 -20.62
C LEU A 132 1.84 8.13 -21.36
N LEU A 133 1.80 6.94 -21.96
CA LEU A 133 2.91 6.41 -22.76
C LEU A 133 3.16 7.21 -24.04
N ASP A 134 2.14 7.78 -24.66
CA ASP A 134 2.30 8.68 -25.80
C ASP A 134 3.02 9.97 -25.40
N CYS A 135 2.69 10.53 -24.24
CA CYS A 135 3.42 11.69 -23.68
C CYS A 135 4.89 11.33 -23.38
N MET A 136 5.14 10.18 -22.77
CA MET A 136 6.51 9.68 -22.51
C MET A 136 7.30 9.51 -23.82
N ALA A 137 6.69 8.94 -24.87
CA ALA A 137 7.30 8.77 -26.18
C ALA A 137 7.67 10.11 -26.82
N ALA A 138 6.78 11.11 -26.74
CA ALA A 138 7.03 12.46 -27.26
C ALA A 138 8.21 13.14 -26.54
N ARG A 139 8.30 13.00 -25.22
CA ARG A 139 9.43 13.52 -24.42
C ARG A 139 10.76 12.85 -24.79
N ALA A 140 10.76 11.51 -24.88
CA ALA A 140 11.93 10.74 -25.27
C ALA A 140 12.42 11.15 -26.68
N ALA A 141 11.50 11.30 -27.64
CA ALA A 141 11.82 11.79 -29.00
C ALA A 141 12.42 13.19 -29.01
N ALA A 142 12.01 14.05 -28.06
CA ALA A 142 12.60 15.38 -27.88
C ALA A 142 13.96 15.36 -27.15
N GLY A 143 14.44 14.19 -26.74
CA GLY A 143 15.70 14.03 -26.00
C GLY A 143 15.62 14.39 -24.52
N ALA A 144 14.41 14.49 -23.94
CA ALA A 144 14.22 14.72 -22.53
C ALA A 144 14.33 13.41 -21.74
N GLU A 145 14.78 13.50 -20.50
CA GLU A 145 14.73 12.38 -19.55
C GLU A 145 13.27 11.98 -19.29
N VAL A 146 13.02 10.70 -19.20
CA VAL A 146 11.71 10.11 -18.93
C VAL A 146 11.75 9.43 -17.58
N ASP A 147 10.80 9.77 -16.69
CA ASP A 147 10.70 9.18 -15.35
C ASP A 147 9.40 8.40 -15.20
N VAL A 148 9.52 7.07 -14.99
CA VAL A 148 8.36 6.17 -14.86
C VAL A 148 7.46 6.57 -13.69
N ILE A 149 8.06 7.03 -12.58
CA ILE A 149 7.26 7.42 -11.40
C ILE A 149 6.42 8.64 -11.75
N GLU A 150 7.04 9.71 -12.23
CA GLU A 150 6.36 10.98 -12.46
C GLU A 150 5.36 10.92 -13.63
N GLU A 151 5.74 10.22 -14.70
CA GLU A 151 5.00 10.29 -15.97
C GLU A 151 3.97 9.17 -16.16
N LEU A 152 4.12 8.04 -15.44
CA LEU A 152 3.22 6.89 -15.57
C LEU A 152 2.61 6.47 -14.21
N ALA A 153 3.47 6.16 -13.24
CA ALA A 153 3.00 5.51 -12.02
C ALA A 153 2.15 6.44 -11.15
N LEU A 154 2.53 7.70 -11.00
CA LEU A 154 1.83 8.69 -10.19
C LEU A 154 0.49 9.16 -10.77
N PRO A 155 0.38 9.52 -12.07
CA PRO A 155 -0.89 10.01 -12.59
C PRO A 155 -1.95 8.92 -12.72
N LEU A 156 -1.56 7.66 -12.92
CA LEU A 156 -2.53 6.59 -13.21
C LEU A 156 -3.50 6.32 -12.06
N PRO A 157 -3.08 6.03 -10.82
CA PRO A 157 -4.00 5.70 -9.74
C PRO A 157 -4.96 6.85 -9.40
N ILE A 158 -4.45 8.09 -9.38
CA ILE A 158 -5.27 9.28 -9.10
C ILE A 158 -6.39 9.42 -10.12
N LEU A 159 -6.09 9.25 -11.41
CA LEU A 159 -7.09 9.34 -12.49
C LEU A 159 -8.16 8.24 -12.37
N VAL A 160 -7.73 7.02 -12.06
CA VAL A 160 -8.65 5.89 -11.89
C VAL A 160 -9.53 6.05 -10.64
N MET A 161 -8.96 6.52 -9.53
CA MET A 161 -9.72 6.75 -8.30
C MET A 161 -10.69 7.92 -8.45
N ALA A 162 -10.28 9.01 -9.11
CA ALA A 162 -11.17 10.14 -9.40
C ALA A 162 -12.40 9.68 -10.21
N GLU A 163 -12.21 8.82 -11.19
CA GLU A 163 -13.32 8.25 -11.97
C GLU A 163 -14.22 7.34 -11.13
N LEU A 164 -13.65 6.47 -10.29
CA LEU A 164 -14.40 5.58 -9.41
C LEU A 164 -15.34 6.36 -8.47
N PHE A 165 -14.88 7.53 -7.98
CA PHE A 165 -15.65 8.39 -7.10
C PHE A 165 -16.48 9.47 -7.82
N GLY A 166 -16.37 9.57 -9.13
CA GLY A 166 -17.02 10.64 -9.90
C GLY A 166 -16.48 12.05 -9.58
N PHE A 167 -15.19 12.16 -9.23
CA PHE A 167 -14.54 13.44 -8.99
C PHE A 167 -14.08 14.08 -10.31
N PRO A 168 -14.11 15.42 -10.42
CA PRO A 168 -13.61 16.12 -11.60
C PRO A 168 -12.13 15.83 -11.85
N VAL A 169 -11.77 15.56 -13.11
CA VAL A 169 -10.38 15.28 -13.50
C VAL A 169 -9.47 16.48 -13.26
N GLU A 170 -10.04 17.69 -13.29
CA GLU A 170 -9.36 18.96 -13.03
C GLU A 170 -8.81 19.06 -11.59
N ASP A 171 -9.43 18.37 -10.65
CA ASP A 171 -9.02 18.37 -9.24
C ASP A 171 -7.82 17.45 -8.95
N ARG A 172 -7.35 16.68 -9.93
CA ARG A 172 -6.21 15.76 -9.79
C ARG A 172 -4.94 16.40 -9.23
N ALA A 173 -4.64 17.65 -9.66
CA ALA A 173 -3.47 18.37 -9.16
C ALA A 173 -3.59 18.70 -7.67
N ARG A 174 -4.81 18.96 -7.18
CA ARG A 174 -5.09 19.20 -5.75
C ARG A 174 -4.91 17.92 -4.96
N PHE A 175 -5.43 16.78 -5.43
CA PHE A 175 -5.25 15.47 -4.79
C PHE A 175 -3.78 15.13 -4.67
N ARG A 176 -3.02 15.33 -5.76
CA ARG A 176 -1.59 15.09 -5.77
C ARG A 176 -0.87 15.95 -4.72
N ALA A 177 -1.11 17.25 -4.70
CA ALA A 177 -0.48 18.14 -3.74
C ALA A 177 -0.78 17.74 -2.28
N TRP A 178 -2.02 17.33 -1.98
CA TRP A 178 -2.39 16.88 -0.64
C TRP A 178 -1.74 15.54 -0.28
N SER A 179 -1.69 14.59 -1.23
CA SER A 179 -1.02 13.30 -1.04
C SER A 179 0.46 13.50 -0.73
N ASP A 180 1.17 14.30 -1.53
CA ASP A 180 2.57 14.63 -1.33
C ASP A 180 2.84 15.30 0.04
N GLU A 181 2.01 16.28 0.43
CA GLU A 181 2.14 16.95 1.73
C GLU A 181 1.88 15.97 2.90
N MET A 182 0.94 15.05 2.76
CA MET A 182 0.64 14.04 3.79
C MET A 182 1.77 13.00 3.91
N LEU A 183 2.35 12.57 2.80
CA LEU A 183 3.42 11.57 2.76
C LEU A 183 4.79 12.15 3.14
N ALA A 184 5.03 13.43 2.89
CA ALA A 184 6.25 14.10 3.30
C ALA A 184 6.51 14.06 4.82
N GLY A 185 5.51 13.76 5.63
CA GLY A 185 5.49 13.28 7.04
C GLY A 185 6.36 13.98 8.10
N ARG A 186 7.34 14.75 7.68
CA ARG A 186 8.35 15.38 8.55
C ARG A 186 7.87 16.66 9.27
N ASN A 187 6.72 17.18 8.83
CA ASN A 187 6.15 18.40 9.42
C ASN A 187 4.68 18.13 9.76
N GLY A 188 4.41 17.67 10.97
CA GLY A 188 3.07 17.30 11.44
C GLY A 188 1.98 18.36 11.17
N VAL A 189 2.34 19.65 11.17
CA VAL A 189 1.41 20.75 10.86
C VAL A 189 1.02 20.77 9.39
N ARG A 190 1.97 20.51 8.47
CA ARG A 190 1.66 20.45 7.02
C ARG A 190 0.81 19.24 6.70
N THR A 191 1.19 18.07 7.19
CA THR A 191 0.44 16.82 7.04
C THR A 191 -1.00 16.99 7.53
N LEU A 192 -1.17 17.58 8.70
CA LEU A 192 -2.48 17.86 9.27
C LEU A 192 -3.30 18.80 8.37
N ARG A 193 -2.71 19.92 7.94
CA ARG A 193 -3.40 20.91 7.09
C ARG A 193 -3.80 20.31 5.73
N ALA A 194 -2.95 19.50 5.12
CA ALA A 194 -3.28 18.81 3.88
C ALA A 194 -4.45 17.82 4.08
N GLY A 195 -4.40 17.02 5.15
CA GLY A 195 -5.50 16.12 5.51
C GLY A 195 -6.82 16.83 5.75
N MET A 196 -6.82 17.96 6.48
CA MET A 196 -8.02 18.77 6.70
C MET A 196 -8.61 19.32 5.41
N ARG A 197 -7.78 19.89 4.52
CA ARG A 197 -8.25 20.38 3.20
C ARG A 197 -8.85 19.27 2.35
N PHE A 198 -8.29 18.06 2.44
CA PHE A 198 -8.84 16.94 1.70
C PHE A 198 -10.18 16.49 2.28
N VAL A 199 -10.32 16.48 3.62
CA VAL A 199 -11.60 16.21 4.30
C VAL A 199 -12.66 17.26 3.96
N GLU A 200 -12.30 18.54 3.94
CA GLU A 200 -13.20 19.63 3.53
C GLU A 200 -13.70 19.41 2.09
N TYR A 201 -12.80 19.13 1.16
CA TYR A 201 -13.15 18.83 -0.23
C TYR A 201 -14.10 17.64 -0.35
N ILE A 202 -13.81 16.52 0.35
CA ILE A 202 -14.69 15.35 0.34
C ILE A 202 -16.08 15.73 0.88
N SER A 203 -16.14 16.52 1.95
CA SER A 203 -17.40 16.97 2.54
C SER A 203 -18.21 17.83 1.57
N GLU A 204 -17.56 18.74 0.86
CA GLU A 204 -18.19 19.56 -0.20
C GLU A 204 -18.80 18.67 -1.30
N LYS A 205 -18.03 17.66 -1.77
CA LYS A 205 -18.50 16.74 -2.82
C LYS A 205 -19.67 15.87 -2.36
N ILE A 206 -19.69 15.46 -1.11
CA ILE A 206 -20.84 14.76 -0.55
C ILE A 206 -22.07 15.68 -0.49
N ASP A 207 -21.91 16.95 -0.10
CA ASP A 207 -23.01 17.92 -0.05
C ASP A 207 -23.55 18.24 -1.47
N GLU A 208 -22.68 18.34 -2.47
CA GLU A 208 -23.07 18.45 -3.88
C GLU A 208 -23.93 17.26 -4.34
N ARG A 209 -23.57 16.02 -3.93
CA ARG A 209 -24.35 14.81 -4.25
C ARG A 209 -25.69 14.77 -3.51
N HIS A 210 -25.74 15.26 -2.27
CA HIS A 210 -27.01 15.43 -1.55
C HIS A 210 -27.95 16.39 -2.25
N ALA A 211 -27.41 17.50 -2.77
CA ALA A 211 -28.22 18.50 -3.48
C ALA A 211 -28.70 18.01 -4.86
N ARG A 212 -27.99 17.05 -5.47
CA ARG A 212 -28.28 16.51 -6.81
C ARG A 212 -28.24 14.97 -6.81
N PRO A 213 -29.27 14.30 -6.28
CA PRO A 213 -29.28 12.84 -6.11
C PRO A 213 -29.18 12.06 -7.44
N GLU A 214 -29.59 12.65 -8.56
CA GLU A 214 -29.57 11.99 -9.87
C GLU A 214 -28.21 12.12 -10.60
N ALA A 215 -27.17 12.66 -9.93
CA ALA A 215 -25.96 13.11 -10.57
C ALA A 215 -24.91 12.02 -10.92
N GLY A 216 -25.12 10.74 -10.62
CA GLY A 216 -24.14 9.73 -11.04
C GLY A 216 -24.37 8.31 -10.50
N ASP A 217 -23.76 7.34 -11.18
CA ASP A 217 -23.68 5.92 -10.77
C ASP A 217 -22.25 5.59 -10.26
N ASP A 218 -21.58 6.57 -9.67
CA ASP A 218 -20.25 6.44 -9.09
C ASP A 218 -20.30 5.96 -7.62
N LEU A 219 -19.14 5.61 -7.07
CA LEU A 219 -19.05 5.12 -5.69
C LEU A 219 -19.52 6.15 -4.67
N LEU A 220 -19.19 7.44 -4.87
CA LEU A 220 -19.59 8.48 -3.93
C LEU A 220 -21.12 8.60 -3.88
N SER A 221 -21.78 8.60 -5.04
CA SER A 221 -23.25 8.67 -5.14
C SER A 221 -23.92 7.51 -4.39
N ARG A 222 -23.42 6.28 -4.56
CA ARG A 222 -23.92 5.10 -3.84
C ARG A 222 -23.72 5.19 -2.32
N LEU A 223 -22.57 5.67 -1.88
CA LEU A 223 -22.30 5.84 -0.45
C LEU A 223 -23.15 6.95 0.18
N VAL A 224 -23.48 8.00 -0.58
CA VAL A 224 -24.41 9.06 -0.15
C VAL A 224 -25.85 8.52 -0.03
N GLU A 225 -26.27 7.62 -0.91
CA GLU A 225 -27.55 6.91 -0.77
C GLU A 225 -27.59 6.06 0.52
N GLU A 226 -26.53 5.31 0.79
CA GLU A 226 -26.41 4.51 2.02
C GLU A 226 -26.41 5.41 3.28
N GLU A 227 -25.85 6.64 3.20
CA GLU A 227 -25.93 7.62 4.31
C GLU A 227 -27.38 8.08 4.54
N ARG A 228 -28.13 8.37 3.49
CA ARG A 228 -29.56 8.75 3.57
C ARG A 228 -30.41 7.67 4.20
N ASP A 229 -30.10 6.40 3.88
CA ASP A 229 -30.81 5.24 4.40
C ASP A 229 -30.35 4.84 5.81
N GLY A 230 -29.36 5.54 6.38
CA GLY A 230 -28.83 5.28 7.72
C GLY A 230 -27.89 4.06 7.79
N GLY A 231 -27.43 3.53 6.66
CA GLY A 231 -26.49 2.40 6.59
C GLY A 231 -25.06 2.78 6.95
N ILE A 232 -24.68 4.05 6.74
CA ILE A 232 -23.39 4.63 7.07
C ILE A 232 -23.57 6.03 7.65
N SER A 233 -22.77 6.42 8.65
CA SER A 233 -22.80 7.78 9.17
C SER A 233 -22.00 8.73 8.29
N ARG A 234 -22.24 10.05 8.42
CA ARG A 234 -21.47 11.08 7.74
C ARG A 234 -19.97 10.97 8.01
N GLU A 235 -19.59 10.73 9.25
CA GLU A 235 -18.20 10.56 9.67
C GLU A 235 -17.58 9.34 9.00
N GLU A 236 -18.27 8.20 8.98
CA GLU A 236 -17.83 6.98 8.33
C GLU A 236 -17.72 7.15 6.81
N LEU A 237 -18.64 7.88 6.18
CA LEU A 237 -18.63 8.19 4.76
C LEU A 237 -17.39 9.00 4.39
N VAL A 238 -17.17 10.16 5.04
CA VAL A 238 -16.00 11.01 4.81
C VAL A 238 -14.70 10.24 5.07
N SER A 239 -14.65 9.50 6.18
CA SER A 239 -13.48 8.69 6.55
C SER A 239 -13.19 7.59 5.53
N SER A 240 -14.23 6.94 4.99
CA SER A 240 -14.07 5.88 3.99
C SER A 240 -13.58 6.42 2.65
N VAL A 241 -14.15 7.53 2.17
CA VAL A 241 -13.70 8.18 0.92
C VAL A 241 -12.25 8.62 1.05
N PHE A 242 -11.90 9.31 2.14
CA PHE A 242 -10.53 9.74 2.43
C PHE A 242 -9.56 8.55 2.39
N GLN A 243 -9.90 7.48 3.12
CA GLN A 243 -9.02 6.31 3.22
C GLN A 243 -8.85 5.58 1.90
N LEU A 244 -9.92 5.42 1.12
CA LEU A 244 -9.87 4.72 -0.17
C LEU A 244 -9.05 5.50 -1.20
N MET A 245 -9.21 6.81 -1.27
CA MET A 245 -8.40 7.68 -2.13
C MET A 245 -6.91 7.58 -1.77
N PHE A 246 -6.58 7.73 -0.50
CA PHE A 246 -5.19 7.67 -0.02
C PHE A 246 -4.55 6.29 -0.19
N ALA A 247 -5.27 5.21 0.16
CA ALA A 247 -4.75 3.86 0.08
C ALA A 247 -4.59 3.36 -1.37
N GLY A 248 -5.40 3.85 -2.29
CA GLY A 248 -5.36 3.46 -3.71
C GLY A 248 -4.25 4.13 -4.51
N ASP A 249 -3.70 5.24 -4.02
CA ASP A 249 -2.69 6.04 -4.71
C ASP A 249 -1.28 5.47 -4.52
N GLU A 250 -0.61 5.78 -3.45
CA GLU A 250 0.82 5.52 -3.20
C GLU A 250 1.21 4.05 -3.33
N THR A 251 0.38 3.14 -2.85
CA THR A 251 0.67 1.69 -2.92
C THR A 251 0.73 1.18 -4.37
N THR A 252 -0.11 1.71 -5.24
CA THR A 252 -0.14 1.33 -6.66
C THR A 252 0.99 1.99 -7.43
N VAL A 253 1.30 3.25 -7.13
CA VAL A 253 2.49 3.94 -7.64
C VAL A 253 3.74 3.10 -7.40
N ASN A 254 3.95 2.72 -6.13
CA ASN A 254 5.11 1.96 -5.71
C ASN A 254 5.12 0.55 -6.34
N LEU A 255 3.96 -0.11 -6.49
CA LEU A 255 3.89 -1.41 -7.17
C LEU A 255 4.32 -1.33 -8.64
N ILE A 256 3.91 -0.30 -9.36
CA ILE A 256 4.30 -0.08 -10.75
C ILE A 256 5.81 0.21 -10.83
N GLY A 257 6.29 1.17 -10.02
CA GLY A 257 7.70 1.55 -10.01
C GLY A 257 8.64 0.40 -9.67
N ILE A 258 8.33 -0.34 -8.59
CA ILE A 258 9.12 -1.51 -8.19
C ILE A 258 9.03 -2.61 -9.24
N GLY A 259 7.85 -2.85 -9.83
CA GLY A 259 7.68 -3.88 -10.85
C GLY A 259 8.55 -3.62 -12.10
N VAL A 260 8.60 -2.36 -12.56
CA VAL A 260 9.49 -1.95 -13.66
C VAL A 260 10.96 -2.08 -13.24
N LEU A 261 11.32 -1.61 -12.05
CA LEU A 261 12.68 -1.71 -11.52
C LEU A 261 13.16 -3.17 -11.46
N GLU A 262 12.36 -4.06 -10.87
CA GLU A 262 12.76 -5.47 -10.75
C GLU A 262 12.90 -6.17 -12.12
N LEU A 263 12.05 -5.85 -13.07
CA LEU A 263 12.21 -6.36 -14.45
C LEU A 263 13.50 -5.85 -15.10
N LEU A 264 13.86 -4.58 -14.91
CA LEU A 264 15.10 -4.01 -15.46
C LEU A 264 16.35 -4.56 -14.76
N ARG A 265 16.27 -4.90 -13.47
CA ARG A 265 17.35 -5.55 -12.71
C ARG A 265 17.52 -7.05 -13.03
N HIS A 266 16.50 -7.66 -13.65
CA HIS A 266 16.49 -9.07 -14.02
C HIS A 266 16.23 -9.22 -15.54
N PRO A 267 17.21 -8.92 -16.40
CA PRO A 267 17.03 -8.84 -17.85
C PRO A 267 16.59 -10.16 -18.49
N ASP A 268 16.92 -11.29 -17.88
CA ASP A 268 16.43 -12.62 -18.29
C ASP A 268 14.92 -12.75 -18.09
N GLN A 269 14.39 -12.21 -16.97
CA GLN A 269 12.95 -12.23 -16.69
C GLN A 269 12.21 -11.20 -17.58
N LEU A 270 12.82 -10.05 -17.87
CA LEU A 270 12.28 -9.08 -18.81
C LEU A 270 12.20 -9.66 -20.22
N ALA A 271 13.26 -10.34 -20.70
CA ALA A 271 13.26 -11.03 -22.00
C ALA A 271 12.14 -12.10 -22.04
N ARG A 272 12.04 -12.90 -20.99
CA ARG A 272 10.98 -13.92 -20.86
C ARG A 272 9.57 -13.32 -20.87
N LEU A 273 9.37 -12.13 -20.27
CA LEU A 273 8.08 -11.42 -20.30
C LEU A 273 7.77 -10.95 -21.74
N ARG A 274 8.75 -10.41 -22.46
CA ARG A 274 8.61 -9.98 -23.87
C ARG A 274 8.24 -11.14 -24.80
N GLU A 275 8.88 -12.29 -24.61
CA GLU A 275 8.57 -13.52 -25.38
C GLU A 275 7.16 -14.07 -25.03
N ARG A 276 6.72 -13.88 -23.80
CA ARG A 276 5.47 -14.44 -23.26
C ARG A 276 4.66 -13.38 -22.51
N PRO A 277 4.01 -12.43 -23.20
CA PRO A 277 3.28 -11.31 -22.56
C PRO A 277 2.21 -11.74 -21.56
N ARG A 278 1.68 -12.96 -21.69
CA ARG A 278 0.74 -13.54 -20.70
C ARG A 278 1.32 -13.69 -19.28
N LEU A 279 2.63 -13.62 -19.13
CA LEU A 279 3.31 -13.68 -17.82
C LEU A 279 3.22 -12.35 -17.04
N ILE A 280 2.63 -11.30 -17.61
CA ILE A 280 2.49 -10.01 -16.91
C ILE A 280 1.70 -10.14 -15.59
N GLY A 281 0.64 -10.95 -15.55
CA GLY A 281 -0.09 -11.21 -14.31
C GLY A 281 0.80 -11.87 -13.25
N PRO A 282 1.37 -13.04 -13.51
CA PRO A 282 2.36 -13.66 -12.62
C PRO A 282 3.54 -12.75 -12.24
N ALA A 283 4.03 -11.89 -13.15
CA ALA A 283 5.10 -10.94 -12.85
C ALA A 283 4.70 -9.91 -11.80
N VAL A 284 3.44 -9.40 -11.83
CA VAL A 284 2.91 -8.52 -10.80
C VAL A 284 2.80 -9.24 -9.46
N GLU A 285 2.33 -10.50 -9.42
CA GLU A 285 2.28 -11.29 -8.18
C GLU A 285 3.70 -11.55 -7.63
N GLU A 286 4.68 -11.81 -8.49
CA GLU A 286 6.06 -12.01 -8.06
C GLU A 286 6.69 -10.70 -7.56
N THR A 287 6.38 -9.55 -8.15
CA THR A 287 6.79 -8.25 -7.64
C THR A 287 6.24 -8.04 -6.22
N LEU A 288 4.96 -8.32 -5.99
CA LEU A 288 4.32 -8.23 -4.66
C LEU A 288 4.96 -9.15 -3.63
N ARG A 289 5.40 -10.33 -4.05
CA ARG A 289 6.12 -11.28 -3.19
C ARG A 289 7.55 -10.81 -2.92
N PHE A 290 8.30 -10.56 -3.99
CA PHE A 290 9.74 -10.37 -3.95
C PHE A 290 10.15 -9.05 -3.31
N ASN A 291 9.49 -7.95 -3.69
CA ASN A 291 9.80 -6.61 -3.22
C ASN A 291 8.54 -5.72 -3.19
N GLY A 292 7.47 -6.20 -2.55
CA GLY A 292 6.18 -5.51 -2.53
C GLY A 292 6.24 -4.11 -1.90
N PRO A 293 5.29 -3.22 -2.26
CA PRO A 293 5.27 -1.84 -1.81
C PRO A 293 4.90 -1.67 -0.32
N VAL A 294 4.35 -2.70 0.33
CA VAL A 294 3.96 -2.67 1.74
C VAL A 294 4.85 -3.61 2.54
N GLY A 295 5.71 -3.03 3.36
CA GLY A 295 6.73 -3.78 4.11
C GLY A 295 6.17 -4.57 5.29
N HIS A 296 5.22 -3.99 6.02
CA HIS A 296 4.52 -4.66 7.12
C HIS A 296 3.03 -4.30 7.11
N ALA A 297 2.19 -5.13 7.70
CA ALA A 297 0.80 -4.78 7.93
C ALA A 297 0.70 -3.55 8.84
N ARG A 298 -0.45 -2.88 8.83
CA ARG A 298 -0.68 -1.83 9.84
C ARG A 298 -0.40 -2.35 11.24
N PRO A 299 0.09 -1.49 12.16
CA PRO A 299 0.19 -1.84 13.56
C PRO A 299 -1.11 -2.42 14.08
N LEU A 300 -1.02 -3.57 14.72
CA LEU A 300 -2.11 -4.26 15.40
C LEU A 300 -1.87 -4.17 16.90
N TYR A 301 -2.91 -4.27 17.71
CA TYR A 301 -2.82 -4.26 19.15
C TYR A 301 -3.19 -5.63 19.71
N ALA A 302 -2.38 -6.18 20.61
CA ALA A 302 -2.72 -7.38 21.34
C ALA A 302 -3.89 -7.07 22.31
N LEU A 303 -5.06 -7.62 22.07
CA LEU A 303 -6.28 -7.40 22.86
C LEU A 303 -6.31 -8.30 24.11
N SER A 304 -5.55 -9.37 24.10
CA SER A 304 -5.21 -10.25 25.22
C SER A 304 -3.71 -10.57 25.15
N ASP A 305 -3.19 -11.41 26.05
CA ASP A 305 -1.84 -11.96 25.90
C ASP A 305 -1.81 -12.94 24.72
N VAL A 306 -1.02 -12.62 23.69
CA VAL A 306 -0.95 -13.40 22.45
C VAL A 306 0.31 -14.25 22.42
N ARG A 307 0.16 -15.57 22.29
CA ARG A 307 1.29 -16.51 22.19
C ARG A 307 1.68 -16.72 20.72
N VAL A 308 2.96 -16.44 20.42
CA VAL A 308 3.56 -16.70 19.11
C VAL A 308 4.85 -17.52 19.32
N GLY A 309 4.81 -18.80 18.99
CA GLY A 309 5.89 -19.72 19.35
C GLY A 309 6.11 -19.77 20.86
N GLU A 310 7.34 -19.51 21.29
CA GLU A 310 7.71 -19.44 22.72
C GLU A 310 7.47 -18.05 23.34
N ALA A 311 7.28 -17.03 22.52
CA ALA A 311 7.05 -15.67 22.99
C ALA A 311 5.59 -15.46 23.41
N VAL A 312 5.41 -14.61 24.41
CA VAL A 312 4.10 -14.07 24.82
C VAL A 312 4.13 -12.55 24.61
N ILE A 313 3.28 -12.06 23.74
CA ILE A 313 3.09 -10.63 23.49
C ILE A 313 2.05 -10.13 24.50
N PRO A 314 2.43 -9.25 25.43
CA PRO A 314 1.50 -8.76 26.45
C PRO A 314 0.34 -7.95 25.83
N ARG A 315 -0.82 -8.03 26.49
CA ARG A 315 -1.97 -7.19 26.15
C ARG A 315 -1.59 -5.72 26.08
N GLY A 316 -2.02 -5.04 25.04
CA GLY A 316 -1.79 -3.60 24.78
C GLY A 316 -0.50 -3.32 24.00
N GLU A 317 0.42 -4.28 23.84
CA GLU A 317 1.61 -4.07 23.00
C GLU A 317 1.28 -4.17 21.51
N ILE A 318 2.15 -3.60 20.66
CA ILE A 318 1.95 -3.51 19.22
C ILE A 318 2.55 -4.70 18.52
N VAL A 319 1.74 -5.33 17.66
CA VAL A 319 2.17 -6.41 16.77
C VAL A 319 2.37 -5.86 15.37
N LEU A 320 3.53 -6.12 14.77
CA LEU A 320 3.88 -5.73 13.40
C LEU A 320 4.15 -6.98 12.55
N PRO A 321 3.14 -7.50 11.83
CA PRO A 321 3.34 -8.56 10.86
C PRO A 321 4.14 -8.05 9.66
N VAL A 322 5.40 -8.54 9.48
CA VAL A 322 6.32 -8.09 8.42
C VAL A 322 6.06 -8.90 7.14
N LEU A 323 5.30 -8.30 6.21
CA LEU A 323 4.85 -8.95 4.98
C LEU A 323 6.03 -9.29 4.07
N LEU A 324 6.99 -8.36 3.90
CA LEU A 324 8.21 -8.60 3.10
C LEU A 324 9.05 -9.75 3.64
N ALA A 325 9.18 -9.86 4.97
CA ALA A 325 9.90 -10.98 5.57
C ALA A 325 9.18 -12.31 5.31
N ALA A 326 7.86 -12.35 5.54
CA ALA A 326 7.04 -13.53 5.31
C ALA A 326 7.05 -13.98 3.84
N ASN A 327 7.01 -13.04 2.91
CA ASN A 327 7.01 -13.30 1.47
C ASN A 327 8.34 -13.87 0.95
N ARG A 328 9.39 -13.83 1.75
CA ARG A 328 10.68 -14.47 1.46
C ARG A 328 11.03 -15.58 2.48
N ASP A 329 10.04 -16.16 3.13
CA ASP A 329 10.24 -17.28 4.02
C ASP A 329 10.56 -18.56 3.24
N PRO A 330 11.76 -19.16 3.39
CA PRO A 330 12.16 -20.36 2.66
C PRO A 330 11.30 -21.60 3.01
N ALA A 331 10.61 -21.59 4.15
CA ALA A 331 9.69 -22.66 4.53
C ALA A 331 8.44 -22.71 3.63
N VAL A 332 8.12 -21.60 2.92
CA VAL A 332 6.94 -21.48 2.05
C VAL A 332 7.33 -21.26 0.59
N PHE A 333 8.40 -20.50 0.34
CA PHE A 333 8.84 -20.13 -1.00
C PHE A 333 10.20 -20.77 -1.32
N PRO A 334 10.25 -21.83 -2.13
CA PRO A 334 11.53 -22.35 -2.63
C PRO A 334 12.32 -21.26 -3.37
N ARG A 335 13.63 -21.16 -3.08
CA ARG A 335 14.51 -20.11 -3.61
C ARG A 335 13.89 -18.72 -3.45
N PRO A 336 13.65 -18.26 -2.19
CA PRO A 336 12.86 -17.06 -1.91
C PRO A 336 13.50 -15.78 -2.46
N ASP A 337 14.83 -15.77 -2.63
CA ASP A 337 15.62 -14.63 -3.09
C ASP A 337 15.87 -14.62 -4.61
N VAL A 338 15.15 -15.47 -5.35
CA VAL A 338 15.12 -15.46 -6.81
C VAL A 338 13.82 -14.80 -7.28
N PHE A 339 13.95 -13.75 -8.09
CA PHE A 339 12.83 -13.13 -8.81
C PHE A 339 12.46 -14.01 -10.00
N ASP A 340 11.31 -14.65 -9.96
CA ASP A 340 10.84 -15.58 -11.01
C ASP A 340 9.40 -15.25 -11.39
N ILE A 341 9.21 -14.57 -12.51
CA ILE A 341 7.90 -14.16 -13.02
C ILE A 341 6.97 -15.31 -13.41
N GLY A 342 7.46 -16.53 -13.33
CA GLY A 342 6.66 -17.74 -13.56
C GLY A 342 6.45 -18.57 -12.31
N ARG A 343 6.69 -18.01 -11.13
CA ARG A 343 6.52 -18.71 -9.84
C ARG A 343 5.09 -19.19 -9.66
N ASP A 344 4.94 -20.49 -9.43
CA ASP A 344 3.68 -21.14 -9.12
C ASP A 344 3.94 -22.35 -8.20
N PRO A 345 3.28 -22.46 -7.04
CA PRO A 345 2.36 -21.50 -6.45
C PRO A 345 3.06 -20.24 -5.90
N ASN A 346 2.34 -19.09 -5.92
CA ASN A 346 2.80 -17.83 -5.35
C ASN A 346 1.79 -17.29 -4.33
N ARG A 347 1.81 -17.84 -3.11
CA ARG A 347 0.86 -17.53 -2.02
C ARG A 347 1.34 -16.36 -1.17
N HIS A 348 1.75 -15.26 -1.79
CA HIS A 348 2.28 -14.11 -1.08
C HIS A 348 1.22 -13.38 -0.22
N LEU A 349 1.68 -12.66 0.80
CA LEU A 349 0.86 -11.84 1.70
C LEU A 349 0.90 -10.34 1.33
N GLY A 350 1.33 -9.97 0.13
CA GLY A 350 1.47 -8.56 -0.28
C GLY A 350 0.16 -7.76 -0.25
N PHE A 351 -0.99 -8.43 -0.31
CA PHE A 351 -2.31 -7.82 -0.12
C PHE A 351 -2.89 -8.07 1.28
N GLY A 352 -2.08 -8.51 2.23
CA GLY A 352 -2.55 -8.93 3.56
C GLY A 352 -3.28 -10.26 3.53
N HIS A 353 -4.00 -10.55 4.61
CA HIS A 353 -4.78 -11.78 4.78
C HIS A 353 -5.97 -11.56 5.72
N GLY A 354 -6.99 -12.44 5.69
CA GLY A 354 -8.15 -12.38 6.57
C GLY A 354 -9.14 -11.27 6.22
N ILE A 355 -9.83 -10.77 7.23
CA ILE A 355 -10.93 -9.80 7.07
C ILE A 355 -10.45 -8.47 6.47
N HIS A 356 -9.20 -8.13 6.65
CA HIS A 356 -8.55 -6.93 6.10
C HIS A 356 -7.76 -7.18 4.81
N PHE A 357 -7.96 -8.33 4.13
CA PHE A 357 -7.41 -8.52 2.80
C PHE A 357 -7.73 -7.32 1.92
N CYS A 358 -6.76 -6.83 1.14
CA CYS A 358 -6.86 -5.59 0.37
C CYS A 358 -8.13 -5.53 -0.47
N LEU A 359 -8.94 -4.51 -0.22
CA LEU A 359 -10.19 -4.29 -0.94
C LEU A 359 -9.96 -3.98 -2.42
N GLY A 360 -8.92 -3.18 -2.70
CA GLY A 360 -8.51 -2.77 -4.04
C GLY A 360 -7.62 -3.76 -4.80
N ALA A 361 -7.40 -4.99 -4.28
CA ALA A 361 -6.42 -5.92 -4.85
C ALA A 361 -6.65 -6.22 -6.34
N ALA A 362 -7.90 -6.35 -6.77
CA ALA A 362 -8.24 -6.58 -8.18
C ALA A 362 -7.91 -5.35 -9.05
N LEU A 363 -8.24 -4.15 -8.58
CA LEU A 363 -7.98 -2.90 -9.29
C LEU A 363 -6.47 -2.59 -9.36
N ALA A 364 -5.72 -2.80 -8.28
CA ALA A 364 -4.27 -2.66 -8.26
C ALA A 364 -3.59 -3.59 -9.26
N ARG A 365 -4.05 -4.84 -9.37
CA ARG A 365 -3.56 -5.81 -10.38
C ARG A 365 -3.83 -5.34 -11.81
N VAL A 366 -5.02 -4.82 -12.09
CA VAL A 366 -5.35 -4.27 -13.41
C VAL A 366 -4.43 -3.12 -13.76
N GLN A 367 -4.29 -2.15 -12.86
CA GLN A 367 -3.43 -0.99 -13.09
C GLN A 367 -1.97 -1.39 -13.30
N ALA A 368 -1.41 -2.23 -12.42
CA ALA A 368 -0.01 -2.65 -12.49
C ALA A 368 0.28 -3.47 -13.77
N ARG A 369 -0.56 -4.47 -14.10
CA ARG A 369 -0.33 -5.29 -15.30
C ARG A 369 -0.47 -4.49 -16.59
N THR A 370 -1.44 -3.54 -16.64
CA THR A 370 -1.62 -2.69 -17.82
C THR A 370 -0.46 -1.71 -17.95
N ALA A 371 -0.09 -1.00 -16.89
CA ALA A 371 1.00 -0.03 -16.92
C ALA A 371 2.34 -0.69 -17.28
N ILE A 372 2.73 -1.74 -16.56
CA ILE A 372 4.01 -2.43 -16.76
C ILE A 372 4.03 -3.13 -18.12
N GLY A 373 2.96 -3.86 -18.46
CA GLY A 373 2.89 -4.60 -19.74
C GLY A 373 2.94 -3.68 -20.96
N SER A 374 2.19 -2.57 -20.92
CA SER A 374 2.19 -1.59 -22.02
C SER A 374 3.52 -0.85 -22.13
N LEU A 375 4.15 -0.49 -21.00
CA LEU A 375 5.48 0.13 -20.98
C LEU A 375 6.54 -0.78 -21.63
N VAL A 376 6.59 -2.06 -21.20
CA VAL A 376 7.55 -3.06 -21.73
C VAL A 376 7.37 -3.30 -23.23
N ASN A 377 6.12 -3.30 -23.70
CA ASN A 377 5.82 -3.46 -25.13
C ASN A 377 6.14 -2.20 -25.94
N ARG A 378 5.85 -1.02 -25.38
CA ARG A 378 6.05 0.26 -26.09
C ARG A 378 7.52 0.65 -26.22
N PHE A 379 8.34 0.30 -25.23
CA PHE A 379 9.76 0.66 -25.16
C PHE A 379 10.64 -0.58 -24.97
N PRO A 380 10.79 -1.42 -26.00
CA PRO A 380 11.49 -2.71 -25.88
C PRO A 380 12.98 -2.59 -25.56
N GLU A 381 13.61 -1.45 -25.86
CA GLU A 381 15.03 -1.21 -25.61
C GLU A 381 15.30 -0.31 -24.39
N MET A 382 14.27 -0.03 -23.58
CA MET A 382 14.43 0.80 -22.38
C MET A 382 15.43 0.18 -21.40
N SER A 383 16.19 1.04 -20.74
CA SER A 383 17.10 0.69 -19.65
C SER A 383 17.08 1.75 -18.56
N LEU A 384 17.63 1.45 -17.38
CA LEU A 384 17.80 2.47 -16.34
C LEU A 384 18.79 3.54 -16.80
N ALA A 385 18.48 4.81 -16.51
CA ALA A 385 19.37 5.93 -16.79
C ALA A 385 20.41 6.16 -15.68
N VAL A 386 20.27 5.48 -14.54
CA VAL A 386 21.16 5.57 -13.37
C VAL A 386 21.50 4.18 -12.85
N ASP A 387 22.58 4.09 -12.07
CA ASP A 387 22.88 2.83 -11.36
C ASP A 387 21.75 2.54 -10.36
N PRO A 388 21.25 1.28 -10.28
CA PRO A 388 20.26 0.90 -9.27
C PRO A 388 20.65 1.23 -7.84
N ALA A 389 21.94 1.30 -7.53
CA ALA A 389 22.46 1.67 -6.22
C ALA A 389 22.25 3.16 -5.87
N ASP A 390 22.10 4.01 -6.89
CA ASP A 390 21.91 5.46 -6.73
C ASP A 390 20.42 5.84 -6.63
N LEU A 391 19.52 4.88 -6.72
CA LEU A 391 18.07 5.15 -6.61
C LEU A 391 17.69 5.55 -5.18
N GLU A 392 16.98 6.66 -5.07
CA GLU A 392 16.45 7.13 -3.80
C GLU A 392 15.16 6.37 -3.44
N TRP A 393 15.20 5.62 -2.34
CA TRP A 393 14.03 4.96 -1.78
C TRP A 393 13.27 5.86 -0.81
N THR A 394 11.97 5.62 -0.67
CA THR A 394 11.17 6.25 0.40
C THR A 394 11.70 5.79 1.76
N SER A 395 11.75 6.71 2.72
CA SER A 395 12.35 6.45 4.04
C SER A 395 11.44 5.70 5.01
N ASP A 396 10.32 5.15 4.55
CA ASP A 396 9.35 4.45 5.37
C ASP A 396 9.36 2.94 5.05
N LEU A 397 9.49 2.13 6.10
CA LEU A 397 9.40 0.68 5.97
C LEU A 397 7.96 0.20 5.72
N PHE A 398 6.96 0.99 6.09
CA PHE A 398 5.55 0.65 5.84
C PHE A 398 5.20 0.78 4.36
N LEU A 399 5.52 1.92 3.73
CA LEU A 399 5.32 2.16 2.31
C LEU A 399 6.68 2.32 1.61
N ARG A 400 7.03 1.34 0.81
CA ARG A 400 8.29 1.27 0.08
C ARG A 400 8.09 1.61 -1.38
N GLY A 401 9.01 2.38 -1.93
CA GLY A 401 9.06 2.72 -3.33
C GLY A 401 10.31 3.51 -3.66
N VAL A 402 10.59 3.69 -4.94
CA VAL A 402 11.62 4.61 -5.41
C VAL A 402 10.99 5.97 -5.70
N ARG A 403 11.69 7.05 -5.33
CA ARG A 403 11.19 8.42 -5.55
C ARG A 403 11.16 8.79 -7.03
N ARG A 404 12.13 8.29 -7.78
CA ARG A 404 12.28 8.47 -9.22
C ARG A 404 12.77 7.19 -9.85
N LEU A 405 12.36 6.94 -11.08
CA LEU A 405 12.85 5.83 -11.89
C LEU A 405 13.12 6.31 -13.32
N PRO A 406 14.26 7.00 -13.53
CA PRO A 406 14.60 7.57 -14.83
C PRO A 406 15.03 6.46 -15.80
N LEU A 407 14.54 6.56 -17.04
CA LEU A 407 14.81 5.63 -18.12
C LEU A 407 15.57 6.28 -19.28
N LEU A 408 16.48 5.50 -19.87
CA LEU A 408 16.96 5.71 -21.23
C LEU A 408 16.01 5.00 -22.19
N ILE A 409 15.42 5.75 -23.09
CA ILE A 409 14.58 5.24 -24.17
C ILE A 409 15.29 5.62 -25.47
N PRO A 410 15.85 4.65 -26.22
CA PRO A 410 16.49 4.91 -27.52
C PRO A 410 15.48 5.52 -28.51
N ARG A 411 16.00 6.40 -29.39
CA ARG A 411 15.20 7.09 -30.43
C ARG A 411 14.81 6.16 -31.56
#